data_2f712fb3a42043215ba94f41d6437f40
#
_entry.id   2f712fb3a42043215ba94f41d6437f40
#
_cell.length_a   1.000
_cell.length_b   1.000
_cell.length_c   1.000
_cell.angle_alpha   90.00
_cell.angle_beta   90.00
_cell.angle_gamma   90.00
#
_symmetry.space_group_name_H-M   'P 1'
#
loop_
_entity.id
_entity.type
_entity.pdbx_description
1 polymer ?
#
loop_
_entity_poly.entity_id
_entity_poly.type
_entity_poly.pdbx_seq_one_letter_code
_entity_poly.pdbx_strand_id
1 'polypeptide(L)'
;FPRNQTLANIFSRSVNKGLSVDEVVFNDYPHFTLAADDLTTLFSLYSERKLQLNFVDYDDLLVYLYRLLRDRPDIRQNLSATYRYIMVDEYQDTNHLQAEILYHLADRNHNVMAVGDDSQSIYAFRGANFKNIIDFPRIFPGATIIGLEENYRSVQPILSLTNAVIDRATEKYEKKLFTRRKGGTRPCLVDTVSENNQSRYVVDKIQEIAVTGVPLNQIAVLFRASFHSFDLEIELAREQMPYVKVGGFKFMESAHIKDLLAHMRVVLNPYDRISWYRLLLLLEKIGPKSAHDIYEAVSAEHAGTAGILTAVSGRKRPVGLERLAELYAAIDA
;
A
#
# COMPACT_ATOMS: atom_id res chain seq x y z
N PHE A 1 -0.72 -6.94 -21.15
CA PHE A 1 -0.02 -7.72 -20.14
C PHE A 1 0.22 -6.85 -18.89
N PRO A 2 0.18 -7.39 -17.67
CA PRO A 2 0.37 -6.61 -16.45
C PRO A 2 1.78 -6.01 -16.33
N ARG A 3 1.89 -4.88 -15.64
CA ARG A 3 3.20 -4.29 -15.25
C ARG A 3 3.85 -5.10 -14.12
N ASN A 4 5.16 -5.00 -13.94
CA ASN A 4 5.93 -5.76 -12.96
C ASN A 4 5.33 -5.72 -11.54
N GLN A 5 4.89 -4.54 -11.07
CA GLN A 5 4.27 -4.42 -9.74
C GLN A 5 2.94 -5.16 -9.64
N THR A 6 2.15 -5.16 -10.72
CA THR A 6 0.88 -5.91 -10.78
C THR A 6 1.13 -7.41 -10.80
N LEU A 7 2.16 -7.87 -11.53
CA LEU A 7 2.60 -9.27 -11.51
C LEU A 7 2.98 -9.72 -10.10
N ALA A 8 3.86 -8.95 -9.44
CA ALA A 8 4.26 -9.24 -8.06
C ALA A 8 3.05 -9.32 -7.12
N ASN A 9 2.08 -8.42 -7.27
CA ASN A 9 0.85 -8.43 -6.46
C ASN A 9 -0.02 -9.66 -6.74
N ILE A 10 -0.15 -10.09 -8.01
CA ILE A 10 -0.91 -11.30 -8.38
C ILE A 10 -0.25 -12.53 -7.76
N PHE A 11 1.06 -12.68 -7.89
CA PHE A 11 1.82 -13.81 -7.37
C PHE A 11 1.78 -13.87 -5.83
N SER A 12 2.01 -12.74 -5.18
CA SER A 12 1.90 -12.64 -3.73
C SER A 12 0.49 -12.97 -3.22
N ARG A 13 -0.56 -12.50 -3.89
CA ARG A 13 -1.94 -12.85 -3.55
C ARG A 13 -2.25 -14.32 -3.72
N SER A 14 -1.77 -14.96 -4.79
CA SER A 14 -1.90 -16.40 -5.01
C SER A 14 -1.33 -17.18 -3.81
N VAL A 15 -0.12 -16.83 -3.40
CA VAL A 15 0.53 -17.46 -2.25
C VAL A 15 -0.22 -17.20 -0.94
N ASN A 16 -0.52 -15.95 -0.63
CA ASN A 16 -1.09 -15.56 0.67
C ASN A 16 -2.57 -15.95 0.85
N LYS A 17 -3.32 -16.07 -0.24
CA LYS A 17 -4.71 -16.56 -0.20
C LYS A 17 -4.82 -18.08 -0.37
N GLY A 18 -3.74 -18.77 -0.76
CA GLY A 18 -3.76 -20.20 -1.09
C GLY A 18 -4.60 -20.50 -2.34
N LEU A 19 -4.69 -19.56 -3.28
CA LEU A 19 -5.42 -19.67 -4.54
C LEU A 19 -4.46 -19.87 -5.71
N SER A 20 -4.91 -20.48 -6.80
CA SER A 20 -4.14 -20.49 -8.04
C SER A 20 -4.00 -19.09 -8.64
N VAL A 21 -3.01 -18.89 -9.53
CA VAL A 21 -2.84 -17.61 -10.25
C VAL A 21 -4.11 -17.28 -11.05
N ASP A 22 -4.71 -18.29 -11.69
CA ASP A 22 -5.92 -18.14 -12.50
C ASP A 22 -7.11 -17.67 -11.66
N GLU A 23 -7.32 -18.27 -10.48
CA GLU A 23 -8.36 -17.85 -9.52
C GLU A 23 -8.17 -16.41 -9.07
N VAL A 24 -6.93 -16.01 -8.76
CA VAL A 24 -6.62 -14.61 -8.38
C VAL A 24 -6.87 -13.66 -9.55
N VAL A 25 -6.48 -14.04 -10.77
CA VAL A 25 -6.72 -13.22 -11.96
C VAL A 25 -8.21 -13.08 -12.20
N PHE A 26 -8.97 -14.17 -12.16
CA PHE A 26 -10.41 -14.15 -12.37
C PHE A 26 -11.15 -13.28 -11.34
N ASN A 27 -10.79 -13.41 -10.05
CA ASN A 27 -11.50 -12.75 -8.97
C ASN A 27 -11.09 -11.29 -8.78
N ASP A 28 -9.78 -11.00 -8.85
CA ASP A 28 -9.23 -9.70 -8.43
C ASP A 28 -8.75 -8.85 -9.64
N TYR A 29 -8.49 -9.48 -10.81
CA TYR A 29 -7.93 -8.83 -11.99
C TYR A 29 -8.62 -9.27 -13.31
N PRO A 30 -9.95 -9.19 -13.42
CA PRO A 30 -10.71 -9.80 -14.53
C PRO A 30 -10.30 -9.28 -15.92
N HIS A 31 -9.71 -8.09 -16.01
CA HIS A 31 -9.19 -7.53 -17.25
C HIS A 31 -7.93 -8.23 -17.79
N PHE A 32 -7.32 -9.13 -17.03
CA PHE A 32 -6.19 -9.96 -17.44
C PHE A 32 -6.54 -11.43 -17.64
N THR A 33 -7.83 -11.81 -17.63
CA THR A 33 -8.27 -13.20 -17.75
C THR A 33 -7.75 -13.89 -19.02
N LEU A 34 -7.65 -13.18 -20.15
CA LEU A 34 -7.10 -13.72 -21.39
C LEU A 34 -5.58 -14.06 -21.30
N ALA A 35 -4.89 -13.57 -20.30
CA ALA A 35 -3.47 -13.84 -20.08
C ALA A 35 -3.22 -14.78 -18.89
N ALA A 36 -4.25 -15.40 -18.32
CA ALA A 36 -4.15 -16.20 -17.10
C ALA A 36 -3.14 -17.35 -17.24
N ASP A 37 -3.19 -18.10 -18.34
CA ASP A 37 -2.27 -19.21 -18.63
C ASP A 37 -0.82 -18.73 -18.73
N ASP A 38 -0.58 -17.60 -19.40
CA ASP A 38 0.74 -16.99 -19.51
C ASP A 38 1.26 -16.54 -18.12
N LEU A 39 0.37 -15.99 -17.29
CA LEU A 39 0.70 -15.55 -15.95
C LEU A 39 1.05 -16.73 -15.02
N THR A 40 0.33 -17.83 -15.14
CA THR A 40 0.61 -19.08 -14.43
C THR A 40 1.96 -19.68 -14.84
N THR A 41 2.23 -19.67 -16.15
CA THR A 41 3.55 -20.09 -16.69
C THR A 41 4.66 -19.19 -16.19
N LEU A 42 4.46 -17.88 -16.20
CA LEU A 42 5.44 -16.91 -15.72
C LEU A 42 5.70 -17.06 -14.21
N PHE A 43 4.67 -17.34 -13.41
CA PHE A 43 4.82 -17.60 -11.98
C PHE A 43 5.69 -18.85 -11.72
N SER A 44 5.49 -19.90 -12.50
CA SER A 44 6.32 -21.11 -12.42
C SER A 44 7.79 -20.82 -12.76
N LEU A 45 8.05 -20.11 -13.86
CA LEU A 45 9.39 -19.70 -14.27
C LEU A 45 10.06 -18.76 -13.24
N TYR A 46 9.30 -17.84 -12.66
CA TYR A 46 9.77 -16.96 -11.59
C TYR A 46 10.21 -17.78 -10.36
N SER A 47 9.40 -18.75 -9.96
CA SER A 47 9.68 -19.62 -8.82
C SER A 47 10.92 -20.49 -9.07
N GLU A 48 11.03 -21.11 -10.25
CA GLU A 48 12.22 -21.87 -10.66
C GLU A 48 13.47 -21.00 -10.70
N ARG A 49 13.36 -19.77 -11.21
CA ARG A 49 14.49 -18.86 -11.30
C ARG A 49 15.00 -18.43 -9.93
N LYS A 50 14.11 -18.19 -8.96
CA LYS A 50 14.51 -17.94 -7.56
C LYS A 50 15.31 -19.11 -7.00
N LEU A 51 14.83 -20.35 -7.20
CA LEU A 51 15.53 -21.54 -6.73
C LEU A 51 16.92 -21.69 -7.36
N GLN A 52 17.06 -21.49 -8.68
CA GLN A 52 18.35 -21.55 -9.39
C GLN A 52 19.36 -20.54 -8.86
N LEU A 53 18.88 -19.36 -8.43
CA LEU A 53 19.71 -18.28 -7.91
C LEU A 53 19.92 -18.35 -6.39
N ASN A 54 19.32 -19.32 -5.70
CA ASN A 54 19.24 -19.39 -4.23
C ASN A 54 18.67 -18.11 -3.61
N PHE A 55 17.66 -17.54 -4.25
CA PHE A 55 16.93 -16.38 -3.74
C PHE A 55 15.59 -16.79 -3.17
N VAL A 56 15.14 -16.06 -2.15
CA VAL A 56 13.82 -16.15 -1.57
C VAL A 56 13.22 -14.76 -1.44
N ASP A 57 11.93 -14.65 -1.65
CA ASP A 57 11.18 -13.45 -1.29
C ASP A 57 10.46 -13.65 0.06
N TYR A 58 9.74 -12.62 0.51
CA TYR A 58 9.04 -12.70 1.81
C TYR A 58 7.93 -13.76 1.83
N ASP A 59 7.27 -13.98 0.71
CA ASP A 59 6.22 -15.01 0.60
C ASP A 59 6.85 -16.41 0.68
N ASP A 60 8.02 -16.62 0.07
CA ASP A 60 8.75 -17.89 0.15
C ASP A 60 9.11 -18.27 1.59
N LEU A 61 9.44 -17.30 2.45
CA LEU A 61 9.76 -17.58 3.86
C LEU A 61 8.58 -18.25 4.57
N LEU A 62 7.36 -17.79 4.30
CA LEU A 62 6.16 -18.42 4.86
C LEU A 62 5.89 -19.79 4.22
N VAL A 63 5.99 -19.88 2.89
CA VAL A 63 5.76 -21.12 2.15
C VAL A 63 6.74 -22.21 2.59
N TYR A 64 8.02 -21.91 2.71
CA TYR A 64 9.02 -22.89 3.10
C TYR A 64 8.91 -23.29 4.56
N LEU A 65 8.59 -22.36 5.45
CA LEU A 65 8.31 -22.70 6.85
C LEU A 65 7.08 -23.60 6.95
N TYR A 66 5.99 -23.26 6.26
CA TYR A 66 4.79 -24.10 6.22
C TYR A 66 5.11 -25.52 5.71
N ARG A 67 5.80 -25.64 4.57
CA ARG A 67 6.19 -26.93 4.00
C ARG A 67 7.09 -27.72 4.95
N LEU A 68 8.07 -27.05 5.56
CA LEU A 68 8.96 -27.68 6.55
C LEU A 68 8.17 -28.27 7.72
N LEU A 69 7.23 -27.52 8.27
CA LEU A 69 6.40 -27.98 9.38
C LEU A 69 5.43 -29.10 8.97
N ARG A 70 4.87 -29.03 7.76
CA ARG A 70 3.94 -30.03 7.22
C ARG A 70 4.65 -31.35 6.89
N ASP A 71 5.77 -31.27 6.16
CA ASP A 71 6.41 -32.41 5.53
C ASP A 71 7.50 -33.06 6.41
N ARG A 72 7.94 -32.41 7.50
CA ARG A 72 8.95 -32.87 8.42
C ARG A 72 8.40 -32.96 9.86
N PRO A 73 7.73 -34.09 10.21
CA PRO A 73 7.15 -34.28 11.54
C PRO A 73 8.18 -34.22 12.68
N ASP A 74 9.41 -34.63 12.42
CA ASP A 74 10.53 -34.57 13.37
C ASP A 74 10.86 -33.11 13.76
N ILE A 75 10.93 -32.23 12.77
CA ILE A 75 11.17 -30.77 12.99
C ILE A 75 9.96 -30.12 13.66
N ARG A 76 8.74 -30.42 13.18
CA ARG A 76 7.51 -29.93 13.78
C ARG A 76 7.40 -30.27 15.25
N GLN A 77 7.64 -31.54 15.62
CA GLN A 77 7.60 -31.98 17.01
C GLN A 77 8.65 -31.29 17.87
N ASN A 78 9.88 -31.12 17.37
CA ASN A 78 10.91 -30.39 18.09
C ASN A 78 10.56 -28.94 18.34
N LEU A 79 10.05 -28.23 17.33
CA LEU A 79 9.63 -26.85 17.46
C LEU A 79 8.42 -26.70 18.40
N SER A 80 7.40 -27.56 18.22
CA SER A 80 6.24 -27.58 19.09
C SER A 80 6.58 -27.94 20.55
N ALA A 81 7.62 -28.74 20.80
CA ALA A 81 8.12 -29.00 22.14
C ALA A 81 8.88 -27.81 22.74
N THR A 82 9.56 -27.04 21.89
CA THR A 82 10.33 -25.85 22.30
C THR A 82 9.38 -24.71 22.69
N TYR A 83 8.37 -24.46 21.86
CA TYR A 83 7.38 -23.39 22.07
C TYR A 83 6.18 -23.91 22.85
N ARG A 84 6.27 -23.88 24.16
CA ARG A 84 5.20 -24.40 25.06
C ARG A 84 3.97 -23.51 25.12
N TYR A 85 4.14 -22.23 24.92
CA TYR A 85 3.10 -21.21 24.91
C TYR A 85 3.28 -20.36 23.68
N ILE A 86 2.24 -20.21 22.90
CA ILE A 86 2.24 -19.41 21.69
C ILE A 86 1.20 -18.31 21.87
N MET A 87 1.64 -17.07 21.72
CA MET A 87 0.77 -15.90 21.81
C MET A 87 0.80 -15.15 20.48
N VAL A 88 -0.36 -14.89 19.93
CA VAL A 88 -0.51 -14.17 18.66
C VAL A 88 -1.37 -12.94 18.90
N ASP A 89 -0.84 -11.79 18.52
CA ASP A 89 -1.56 -10.53 18.54
C ASP A 89 -2.06 -10.18 17.13
N GLU A 90 -3.11 -9.34 17.04
CA GLU A 90 -3.74 -8.91 15.80
C GLU A 90 -4.12 -10.10 14.88
N TYR A 91 -4.65 -11.18 15.47
CA TYR A 91 -4.88 -12.44 14.76
C TYR A 91 -5.85 -12.30 13.58
N GLN A 92 -6.75 -11.33 13.58
CA GLN A 92 -7.65 -11.02 12.46
C GLN A 92 -6.91 -10.58 11.19
N ASP A 93 -5.65 -10.13 11.31
CA ASP A 93 -4.84 -9.67 10.19
C ASP A 93 -3.92 -10.76 9.62
N THR A 94 -3.99 -11.97 10.17
CA THR A 94 -3.22 -13.12 9.67
C THR A 94 -3.78 -13.64 8.35
N ASN A 95 -2.88 -14.07 7.45
CA ASN A 95 -3.25 -14.79 6.23
C ASN A 95 -3.41 -16.29 6.48
N HIS A 96 -3.83 -17.04 5.45
CA HIS A 96 -4.02 -18.48 5.54
C HIS A 96 -2.73 -19.22 5.94
N LEU A 97 -1.59 -18.92 5.31
CA LEU A 97 -0.31 -19.58 5.63
C LEU A 97 0.13 -19.33 7.07
N GLN A 98 -0.06 -18.12 7.59
CA GLN A 98 0.29 -17.80 8.97
C GLN A 98 -0.57 -18.59 9.96
N ALA A 99 -1.87 -18.76 9.68
CA ALA A 99 -2.75 -19.58 10.50
C ALA A 99 -2.33 -21.06 10.48
N GLU A 100 -1.99 -21.61 9.31
CA GLU A 100 -1.49 -22.98 9.17
C GLU A 100 -0.15 -23.21 9.89
N ILE A 101 0.78 -22.25 9.78
CA ILE A 101 2.05 -22.30 10.52
C ILE A 101 1.78 -22.34 12.03
N LEU A 102 0.89 -21.49 12.52
CA LEU A 102 0.49 -21.46 13.93
C LEU A 102 -0.07 -22.82 14.37
N TYR A 103 -0.98 -23.39 13.57
CA TYR A 103 -1.57 -24.71 13.84
C TYR A 103 -0.50 -25.78 13.99
N HIS A 104 0.45 -25.85 13.06
CA HIS A 104 1.56 -26.81 13.11
C HIS A 104 2.53 -26.58 14.28
N LEU A 105 2.79 -25.33 14.64
CA LEU A 105 3.62 -25.02 15.81
C LEU A 105 2.95 -25.43 17.12
N ALA A 106 1.63 -25.43 17.17
CA ALA A 106 0.86 -25.80 18.34
C ALA A 106 0.63 -27.32 18.49
N ASP A 107 1.07 -28.14 17.53
CA ASP A 107 0.78 -29.58 17.38
C ASP A 107 0.85 -30.40 18.68
N ARG A 108 1.83 -30.12 19.54
CA ARG A 108 2.05 -30.89 20.77
C ARG A 108 1.30 -30.41 21.99
N ASN A 109 1.26 -29.10 22.18
CA ASN A 109 0.84 -28.51 23.45
C ASN A 109 -0.54 -27.84 23.39
N HIS A 110 -1.01 -27.46 22.21
CA HIS A 110 -2.25 -26.70 21.97
C HIS A 110 -2.43 -25.46 22.87
N ASN A 111 -1.33 -24.97 23.46
CA ASN A 111 -1.32 -23.77 24.32
C ASN A 111 -1.19 -22.51 23.47
N VAL A 112 -2.27 -22.15 22.81
CA VAL A 112 -2.33 -20.99 21.94
C VAL A 112 -3.27 -19.94 22.53
N MET A 113 -2.79 -18.72 22.62
CA MET A 113 -3.61 -17.55 22.92
C MET A 113 -3.58 -16.62 21.69
N ALA A 114 -4.74 -16.39 21.09
CA ALA A 114 -4.91 -15.42 20.03
C ALA A 114 -5.65 -14.20 20.56
N VAL A 115 -5.08 -13.03 20.33
CA VAL A 115 -5.70 -11.74 20.63
C VAL A 115 -6.01 -11.05 19.31
N GLY A 116 -7.19 -10.44 19.22
CA GLY A 116 -7.59 -9.73 18.02
C GLY A 116 -8.98 -9.12 18.12
N ASP A 117 -9.32 -8.39 17.09
CA ASP A 117 -10.62 -7.74 16.96
C ASP A 117 -11.12 -7.91 15.53
N ASP A 118 -12.12 -8.77 15.34
CA ASP A 118 -12.77 -9.04 14.04
C ASP A 118 -13.23 -7.75 13.34
N SER A 119 -13.65 -6.75 14.12
CA SER A 119 -14.09 -5.45 13.60
C SER A 119 -12.94 -4.56 13.07
N GLN A 120 -11.69 -4.89 13.39
CA GLN A 120 -10.49 -4.18 12.93
C GLN A 120 -9.78 -4.86 11.76
N SER A 121 -10.34 -5.93 11.18
CA SER A 121 -9.76 -6.61 10.03
C SER A 121 -9.86 -5.77 8.76
N ILE A 122 -8.83 -4.96 8.48
CA ILE A 122 -8.77 -4.05 7.32
C ILE A 122 -7.67 -4.41 6.31
N TYR A 123 -6.94 -5.52 6.51
CA TYR A 123 -5.82 -5.95 5.66
C TYR A 123 -6.17 -7.07 4.66
N ALA A 124 -7.46 -7.29 4.35
CA ALA A 124 -7.89 -8.26 3.36
C ALA A 124 -7.22 -8.06 1.97
N PHE A 125 -6.91 -6.81 1.60
CA PHE A 125 -6.19 -6.48 0.36
C PHE A 125 -4.73 -6.98 0.35
N ARG A 126 -4.16 -7.33 1.51
CA ARG A 126 -2.85 -7.97 1.69
C ARG A 126 -2.94 -9.49 1.91
N GLY A 127 -4.13 -10.07 1.77
CA GLY A 127 -4.35 -11.51 1.97
C GLY A 127 -4.75 -11.91 3.38
N ALA A 128 -4.98 -10.95 4.30
CA ALA A 128 -5.52 -11.26 5.61
C ALA A 128 -6.90 -11.91 5.49
N ASN A 129 -7.16 -12.89 6.34
CA ASN A 129 -8.42 -13.61 6.37
C ASN A 129 -9.04 -13.52 7.77
N PHE A 130 -10.03 -12.63 7.93
CA PHE A 130 -10.71 -12.42 9.21
C PHE A 130 -11.41 -13.69 9.73
N LYS A 131 -11.70 -14.65 8.84
CA LYS A 131 -12.25 -15.95 9.25
C LYS A 131 -11.31 -16.73 10.16
N ASN A 132 -10.01 -16.46 10.11
CA ASN A 132 -9.06 -17.11 11.01
C ASN A 132 -9.44 -16.88 12.49
N ILE A 133 -9.83 -15.65 12.87
CA ILE A 133 -10.24 -15.36 14.25
C ILE A 133 -11.63 -15.91 14.55
N ILE A 134 -12.56 -15.85 13.61
CA ILE A 134 -13.92 -16.41 13.79
C ILE A 134 -13.86 -17.93 13.94
N ASP A 135 -13.07 -18.61 13.12
CA ASP A 135 -12.92 -20.07 13.09
C ASP A 135 -11.96 -20.60 14.18
N PHE A 136 -11.32 -19.72 14.96
CA PHE A 136 -10.33 -20.11 15.96
C PHE A 136 -10.81 -21.22 16.93
N PRO A 137 -12.04 -21.15 17.49
CA PRO A 137 -12.54 -22.21 18.38
C PRO A 137 -12.76 -23.56 17.66
N ARG A 138 -12.97 -23.53 16.33
CA ARG A 138 -13.10 -24.75 15.53
C ARG A 138 -11.72 -25.38 15.25
N ILE A 139 -10.71 -24.51 15.02
CA ILE A 139 -9.32 -24.93 14.77
C ILE A 139 -8.66 -25.43 16.05
N PHE A 140 -8.95 -24.79 17.18
CA PHE A 140 -8.46 -25.16 18.52
C PHE A 140 -9.64 -25.54 19.43
N PRO A 141 -10.15 -26.79 19.35
CA PRO A 141 -11.29 -27.23 20.17
C PRO A 141 -11.02 -27.10 21.66
N GLY A 142 -11.98 -26.54 22.38
CA GLY A 142 -11.83 -26.25 23.81
C GLY A 142 -11.26 -24.88 24.14
N ALA A 143 -10.99 -24.05 23.14
CA ALA A 143 -10.59 -22.67 23.38
C ALA A 143 -11.65 -21.88 24.15
N THR A 144 -11.22 -21.13 25.16
CA THR A 144 -12.08 -20.23 25.93
C THR A 144 -12.05 -18.85 25.29
N ILE A 145 -13.21 -18.28 24.98
CA ILE A 145 -13.33 -16.94 24.42
C ILE A 145 -13.57 -15.97 25.56
N ILE A 146 -12.74 -14.93 25.65
CA ILE A 146 -12.84 -13.87 26.65
C ILE A 146 -12.99 -12.54 25.92
N GLY A 147 -14.15 -11.89 26.08
CA GLY A 147 -14.41 -10.56 25.51
C GLY A 147 -13.80 -9.47 26.36
N LEU A 148 -13.03 -8.58 25.73
CA LEU A 148 -12.51 -7.34 26.35
C LEU A 148 -13.34 -6.17 25.84
N GLU A 149 -14.37 -5.78 26.60
CA GLU A 149 -15.36 -4.79 26.16
C GLU A 149 -15.10 -3.38 26.71
N GLU A 150 -14.36 -3.24 27.83
CA GLU A 150 -14.04 -1.93 28.39
C GLU A 150 -12.94 -1.24 27.55
N ASN A 151 -13.29 -0.08 26.97
CA ASN A 151 -12.40 0.73 26.16
C ASN A 151 -11.83 1.89 26.97
N TYR A 152 -10.50 1.97 27.04
CA TYR A 152 -9.77 3.01 27.78
C TYR A 152 -9.30 4.18 26.89
N ARG A 153 -9.45 4.06 25.57
CA ARG A 153 -8.97 5.05 24.59
C ARG A 153 -10.05 6.08 24.27
N SER A 154 -11.25 5.61 23.94
CA SER A 154 -12.31 6.45 23.37
C SER A 154 -13.37 6.82 24.42
N VAL A 155 -14.12 7.88 24.13
CA VAL A 155 -15.29 8.31 24.93
C VAL A 155 -16.58 7.64 24.42
N GLN A 156 -17.61 7.55 25.26
CA GLN A 156 -18.83 6.82 24.94
C GLN A 156 -19.55 7.26 23.65
N PRO A 157 -19.62 8.55 23.27
CA PRO A 157 -20.25 8.94 22.00
C PRO A 157 -19.59 8.31 20.76
N ILE A 158 -18.26 8.10 20.78
CA ILE A 158 -17.53 7.42 19.70
C ILE A 158 -17.88 5.93 19.70
N LEU A 159 -17.83 5.28 20.88
CA LEU A 159 -18.16 3.85 21.01
C LEU A 159 -19.60 3.55 20.63
N SER A 160 -20.52 4.46 20.92
CA SER A 160 -21.92 4.31 20.52
C SER A 160 -22.11 4.29 19.01
N LEU A 161 -21.36 5.14 18.27
CA LEU A 161 -21.35 5.11 16.81
C LEU A 161 -20.73 3.83 16.27
N THR A 162 -19.55 3.44 16.78
CA THR A 162 -18.85 2.24 16.29
C THR A 162 -19.63 0.96 16.59
N ASN A 163 -20.23 0.84 17.76
CA ASN A 163 -21.12 -0.28 18.09
C ASN A 163 -22.29 -0.34 17.08
N ALA A 164 -22.95 0.78 16.80
CA ALA A 164 -24.08 0.81 15.85
C ALA A 164 -23.68 0.44 14.41
N VAL A 165 -22.42 0.74 14.00
CA VAL A 165 -21.88 0.29 12.71
C VAL A 165 -21.65 -1.20 12.71
N ILE A 166 -20.97 -1.73 13.73
CA ILE A 166 -20.62 -3.15 13.84
C ILE A 166 -21.83 -4.04 14.06
N ASP A 167 -22.87 -3.55 14.72
CA ASP A 167 -24.12 -4.29 14.89
C ASP A 167 -24.77 -4.72 13.57
N ARG A 168 -24.45 -4.07 12.46
CA ARG A 168 -24.91 -4.42 11.11
C ARG A 168 -24.06 -5.49 10.42
N ALA A 169 -22.90 -5.88 10.98
CA ALA A 169 -22.08 -6.94 10.42
C ALA A 169 -22.76 -8.30 10.61
N THR A 170 -22.72 -9.14 9.55
CA THR A 170 -23.35 -10.47 9.54
C THR A 170 -22.52 -11.52 10.26
N GLU A 171 -21.19 -11.43 10.16
CA GLU A 171 -20.25 -12.32 10.83
C GLU A 171 -19.41 -11.50 11.80
N LYS A 172 -19.56 -11.77 13.10
CA LYS A 172 -18.84 -11.05 14.16
C LYS A 172 -18.91 -11.82 15.47
N TYR A 173 -18.01 -11.50 16.38
CA TYR A 173 -18.21 -11.83 17.80
C TYR A 173 -19.19 -10.84 18.44
N GLU A 174 -20.11 -11.36 19.24
CA GLU A 174 -21.00 -10.53 20.03
C GLU A 174 -20.20 -9.80 21.11
N LYS A 175 -20.10 -8.47 20.98
CA LYS A 175 -19.42 -7.59 21.94
C LYS A 175 -20.02 -6.19 21.89
N LYS A 176 -20.03 -5.51 23.02
CA LYS A 176 -20.51 -4.14 23.13
C LYS A 176 -19.50 -3.28 23.87
N LEU A 177 -18.74 -2.50 23.12
CA LEU A 177 -17.73 -1.64 23.70
C LEU A 177 -18.35 -0.54 24.56
N PHE A 178 -17.81 -0.37 25.76
CA PHE A 178 -18.19 0.68 26.69
C PHE A 178 -16.95 1.31 27.32
N THR A 179 -17.11 2.48 27.93
CA THR A 179 -16.03 3.16 28.65
C THR A 179 -16.55 3.81 29.93
N ARG A 180 -15.68 3.92 30.93
CA ARG A 180 -15.93 4.70 32.14
C ARG A 180 -15.44 6.15 32.01
N ARG A 181 -14.83 6.51 30.89
CA ARG A 181 -14.39 7.89 30.62
C ARG A 181 -15.62 8.80 30.47
N LYS A 182 -15.65 9.88 31.23
CA LYS A 182 -16.73 10.87 31.19
C LYS A 182 -16.48 11.91 30.11
N GLY A 183 -17.56 12.50 29.60
CA GLY A 183 -17.52 13.58 28.62
C GLY A 183 -17.35 13.10 27.17
N GLY A 184 -16.92 14.01 26.31
CA GLY A 184 -16.65 13.78 24.92
C GLY A 184 -17.70 14.36 23.99
N THR A 185 -17.23 14.81 22.83
CA THR A 185 -18.07 15.35 21.74
C THR A 185 -18.61 14.20 20.89
N ARG A 186 -19.80 14.34 20.35
CA ARG A 186 -20.37 13.39 19.39
C ARG A 186 -19.59 13.45 18.07
N PRO A 187 -19.36 12.32 17.39
CA PRO A 187 -18.88 12.33 16.03
C PRO A 187 -19.79 13.17 15.13
N CYS A 188 -19.19 13.94 14.22
CA CYS A 188 -19.89 14.79 13.27
C CYS A 188 -19.62 14.28 11.85
N LEU A 189 -20.67 14.12 11.05
CA LEU A 189 -20.56 13.89 9.62
C LEU A 189 -20.68 15.25 8.91
N VAL A 190 -19.71 15.54 8.07
CA VAL A 190 -19.67 16.78 7.28
C VAL A 190 -19.63 16.41 5.80
N ASP A 191 -20.61 16.89 5.07
CA ASP A 191 -20.67 16.76 3.62
C ASP A 191 -20.17 18.06 2.98
N THR A 192 -19.30 17.95 1.98
CA THR A 192 -18.68 19.09 1.32
C THR A 192 -18.85 19.01 -0.19
N VAL A 193 -18.96 20.17 -0.84
CA VAL A 193 -19.23 20.26 -2.28
C VAL A 193 -18.00 19.87 -3.13
N SER A 194 -16.79 20.02 -2.58
CA SER A 194 -15.54 19.74 -3.28
C SER A 194 -14.42 19.34 -2.33
N GLU A 195 -13.34 18.74 -2.88
CA GLU A 195 -12.12 18.39 -2.12
C GLU A 195 -11.47 19.63 -1.49
N ASN A 196 -11.45 20.77 -2.19
CA ASN A 196 -10.93 22.02 -1.64
C ASN A 196 -11.74 22.51 -0.42
N ASN A 197 -13.08 22.41 -0.49
CA ASN A 197 -13.93 22.78 0.64
C ASN A 197 -13.73 21.83 1.82
N GLN A 198 -13.51 20.54 1.54
CA GLN A 198 -13.17 19.54 2.55
C GLN A 198 -11.85 19.88 3.25
N SER A 199 -10.81 20.17 2.47
CA SER A 199 -9.47 20.48 2.99
C SER A 199 -9.48 21.76 3.83
N ARG A 200 -10.15 22.82 3.39
CA ARG A 200 -10.33 24.05 4.17
C ARG A 200 -11.06 23.79 5.48
N TYR A 201 -12.19 23.07 5.42
CA TYR A 201 -12.92 22.70 6.62
C TYR A 201 -12.06 21.96 7.63
N VAL A 202 -11.24 21.00 7.16
CA VAL A 202 -10.33 20.24 8.01
C VAL A 202 -9.28 21.15 8.65
N VAL A 203 -8.67 22.05 7.88
CA VAL A 203 -7.69 23.04 8.37
C VAL A 203 -8.31 23.96 9.42
N ASP A 204 -9.50 24.52 9.13
CA ASP A 204 -10.23 25.36 10.09
C ASP A 204 -10.51 24.61 11.40
N LYS A 205 -10.92 23.35 11.33
CA LYS A 205 -11.16 22.51 12.51
C LYS A 205 -9.90 22.20 13.29
N ILE A 206 -8.78 21.98 12.62
CA ILE A 206 -7.50 21.82 13.29
C ILE A 206 -7.12 23.09 14.06
N GLN A 207 -7.30 24.26 13.44
CA GLN A 207 -7.04 25.56 14.09
C GLN A 207 -7.96 25.78 15.29
N GLU A 208 -9.28 25.56 15.13
CA GLU A 208 -10.24 25.65 16.24
C GLU A 208 -9.83 24.76 17.42
N ILE A 209 -9.45 23.50 17.18
CA ILE A 209 -9.02 22.57 18.21
C ILE A 209 -7.70 23.01 18.86
N ALA A 210 -6.75 23.47 18.06
CA ALA A 210 -5.45 23.95 18.56
C ALA A 210 -5.61 25.16 19.51
N VAL A 211 -6.52 26.08 19.19
CA VAL A 211 -6.85 27.24 20.07
C VAL A 211 -7.38 26.81 21.42
N THR A 212 -8.01 25.62 21.54
CA THR A 212 -8.43 25.06 22.85
C THR A 212 -7.27 24.51 23.68
N GLY A 213 -6.05 24.55 23.17
CA GLY A 213 -4.83 24.06 23.84
C GLY A 213 -4.44 22.64 23.50
N VAL A 214 -5.10 22.01 22.51
CA VAL A 214 -4.70 20.67 22.02
C VAL A 214 -3.49 20.82 21.09
N PRO A 215 -2.34 20.17 21.39
CA PRO A 215 -1.15 20.24 20.55
C PRO A 215 -1.41 19.58 19.17
N LEU A 216 -0.82 20.13 18.09
CA LEU A 216 -0.99 19.62 16.73
C LEU A 216 -0.59 18.15 16.59
N ASN A 217 0.41 17.68 17.33
CA ASN A 217 0.85 16.29 17.34
C ASN A 217 -0.15 15.31 17.98
N GLN A 218 -1.24 15.81 18.55
CA GLN A 218 -2.35 15.00 19.07
C GLN A 218 -3.57 15.02 18.15
N ILE A 219 -3.47 15.68 17.00
CA ILE A 219 -4.52 15.72 15.98
C ILE A 219 -4.09 14.84 14.82
N ALA A 220 -4.95 13.92 14.40
CA ALA A 220 -4.71 13.04 13.26
C ALA A 220 -5.82 13.15 12.23
N VAL A 221 -5.43 13.19 10.95
CA VAL A 221 -6.35 13.10 9.80
C VAL A 221 -6.08 11.79 9.08
N LEU A 222 -7.11 10.97 8.88
CA LEU A 222 -6.99 9.64 8.29
C LEU A 222 -7.59 9.62 6.88
N PHE A 223 -6.89 8.98 5.94
CA PHE A 223 -7.31 8.82 4.55
C PHE A 223 -7.31 7.36 4.14
N ARG A 224 -8.25 6.99 3.29
CA ARG A 224 -8.29 5.64 2.69
C ARG A 224 -7.17 5.41 1.67
N ALA A 225 -6.80 6.45 0.94
CA ALA A 225 -5.74 6.42 -0.07
C ALA A 225 -4.92 7.71 -0.04
N SER A 226 -3.64 7.61 -0.41
CA SER A 226 -2.68 8.72 -0.30
C SER A 226 -3.08 9.94 -1.13
N PHE A 227 -3.74 9.75 -2.28
CA PHE A 227 -4.11 10.88 -3.15
C PHE A 227 -5.18 11.80 -2.51
N HIS A 228 -6.01 11.29 -1.60
CA HIS A 228 -6.99 12.10 -0.88
C HIS A 228 -6.35 13.14 0.06
N SER A 229 -5.06 13.01 0.37
CA SER A 229 -4.36 13.99 1.21
C SER A 229 -3.74 15.14 0.43
N PHE A 230 -3.67 15.07 -0.91
CA PHE A 230 -2.87 16.03 -1.67
C PHE A 230 -3.38 17.46 -1.57
N ASP A 231 -4.68 17.64 -1.69
CA ASP A 231 -5.29 18.97 -1.54
C ASP A 231 -5.15 19.50 -0.11
N LEU A 232 -5.29 18.63 0.89
CA LEU A 232 -5.06 19.02 2.29
C LEU A 232 -3.59 19.40 2.54
N GLU A 233 -2.63 18.72 1.94
CA GLU A 233 -1.20 19.07 2.07
C GLU A 233 -0.94 20.50 1.52
N ILE A 234 -1.63 20.88 0.44
CA ILE A 234 -1.55 22.23 -0.13
C ILE A 234 -2.14 23.26 0.84
N GLU A 235 -3.33 23.01 1.39
CA GLU A 235 -3.97 23.94 2.32
C GLU A 235 -3.19 24.06 3.64
N LEU A 236 -2.65 22.97 4.18
CA LEU A 236 -1.78 23.00 5.37
C LEU A 236 -0.51 23.82 5.12
N ALA A 237 0.11 23.67 3.93
CA ALA A 237 1.27 24.46 3.55
C ALA A 237 0.93 25.95 3.38
N ARG A 238 -0.22 26.27 2.83
CA ARG A 238 -0.72 27.64 2.68
C ARG A 238 -0.90 28.33 4.02
N GLU A 239 -1.45 27.63 5.01
CA GLU A 239 -1.65 28.12 6.37
C GLU A 239 -0.40 27.96 7.25
N GLN A 240 0.74 27.56 6.66
CA GLN A 240 2.02 27.34 7.36
C GLN A 240 1.91 26.37 8.55
N MET A 241 0.97 25.43 8.47
CA MET A 241 0.71 24.46 9.52
C MET A 241 1.64 23.24 9.36
N PRO A 242 2.51 22.93 10.36
CA PRO A 242 3.39 21.79 10.27
C PRO A 242 2.61 20.48 10.40
N TYR A 243 2.98 19.47 9.59
CA TYR A 243 2.39 18.14 9.63
C TYR A 243 3.41 17.06 9.33
N VAL A 244 3.09 15.83 9.72
CA VAL A 244 3.84 14.62 9.36
C VAL A 244 2.90 13.68 8.63
N LYS A 245 3.24 13.32 7.39
CA LYS A 245 2.50 12.30 6.62
C LYS A 245 3.13 10.94 6.85
N VAL A 246 2.32 10.01 7.34
CA VAL A 246 2.73 8.61 7.55
C VAL A 246 2.14 7.74 6.45
N GLY A 247 3.01 7.03 5.73
CA GLY A 247 2.63 6.20 4.58
C GLY A 247 2.35 6.98 3.30
N GLY A 248 2.41 6.28 2.17
CA GLY A 248 2.24 6.87 0.85
C GLY A 248 3.36 7.82 0.43
N PHE A 249 3.16 8.47 -0.72
CA PHE A 249 4.08 9.48 -1.22
C PHE A 249 3.58 10.88 -0.83
N LYS A 250 4.49 11.78 -0.50
CA LYS A 250 4.17 13.20 -0.38
C LYS A 250 3.74 13.73 -1.75
N PHE A 251 2.89 14.76 -1.78
CA PHE A 251 2.46 15.40 -3.04
C PHE A 251 3.64 15.73 -3.96
N MET A 252 4.68 16.36 -3.41
CA MET A 252 5.90 16.72 -4.15
C MET A 252 6.73 15.52 -4.65
N GLU A 253 6.48 14.34 -4.11
CA GLU A 253 7.19 13.09 -4.50
C GLU A 253 6.43 12.30 -5.57
N SER A 254 5.20 12.72 -5.91
CA SER A 254 4.39 12.07 -6.93
C SER A 254 5.03 12.18 -8.31
N ALA A 255 4.82 11.15 -9.16
CA ALA A 255 5.47 11.05 -10.46
C ALA A 255 5.21 12.29 -11.34
N HIS A 256 3.96 12.72 -11.44
CA HIS A 256 3.55 13.87 -12.26
C HIS A 256 4.16 15.20 -11.80
N ILE A 257 4.34 15.40 -10.48
CA ILE A 257 5.03 16.60 -9.95
C ILE A 257 6.52 16.52 -10.25
N LYS A 258 7.14 15.36 -10.09
CA LYS A 258 8.56 15.17 -10.48
C LYS A 258 8.77 15.38 -11.97
N ASP A 259 7.80 14.98 -12.80
CA ASP A 259 7.85 15.23 -14.24
C ASP A 259 7.76 16.71 -14.56
N LEU A 260 6.82 17.44 -13.94
CA LEU A 260 6.70 18.88 -14.06
C LEU A 260 7.98 19.61 -13.59
N LEU A 261 8.49 19.24 -12.42
CA LEU A 261 9.75 19.79 -11.91
C LEU A 261 10.95 19.49 -12.83
N ALA A 262 10.98 18.32 -13.48
CA ALA A 262 12.00 18.01 -14.46
C ALA A 262 11.94 18.94 -15.68
N HIS A 263 10.74 19.29 -16.18
CA HIS A 263 10.59 20.30 -17.23
C HIS A 263 11.14 21.66 -16.78
N MET A 264 10.77 22.12 -15.59
CA MET A 264 11.29 23.39 -15.07
C MET A 264 12.79 23.40 -14.89
N ARG A 265 13.37 22.26 -14.44
CA ARG A 265 14.82 22.13 -14.24
C ARG A 265 15.59 22.18 -15.54
N VAL A 266 15.14 21.50 -16.59
CA VAL A 266 15.86 21.53 -17.89
C VAL A 266 15.77 22.91 -18.56
N VAL A 267 14.71 23.68 -18.33
CA VAL A 267 14.62 25.07 -18.77
C VAL A 267 15.63 25.93 -18.03
N LEU A 268 15.74 25.79 -16.70
CA LEU A 268 16.70 26.56 -15.90
C LEU A 268 18.15 26.10 -16.08
N ASN A 269 18.37 24.80 -16.25
CA ASN A 269 19.67 24.18 -16.44
C ASN A 269 19.63 23.10 -17.52
N PRO A 270 19.91 23.43 -18.79
CA PRO A 270 19.88 22.46 -19.88
C PRO A 270 20.86 21.32 -19.75
N TYR A 271 21.80 21.37 -18.79
CA TYR A 271 22.78 20.32 -18.51
C TYR A 271 22.31 19.34 -17.40
N ASP A 272 21.12 19.48 -16.86
CA ASP A 272 20.59 18.53 -15.88
C ASP A 272 20.22 17.19 -16.53
N ARG A 273 21.23 16.29 -16.58
CA ARG A 273 21.12 14.96 -17.16
C ARG A 273 19.97 14.13 -16.55
N ILE A 274 19.78 14.21 -15.24
CA ILE A 274 18.76 13.41 -14.55
C ILE A 274 17.36 13.81 -15.00
N SER A 275 17.10 15.11 -15.06
CA SER A 275 15.83 15.66 -15.52
C SER A 275 15.59 15.36 -17.01
N TRP A 276 16.60 15.47 -17.87
CA TRP A 276 16.51 15.09 -19.28
C TRP A 276 16.15 13.62 -19.47
N TYR A 277 16.86 12.71 -18.81
CA TYR A 277 16.54 11.27 -18.91
C TYR A 277 15.15 10.97 -18.45
N ARG A 278 14.69 11.61 -17.37
CA ARG A 278 13.31 11.46 -16.89
C ARG A 278 12.30 11.84 -17.95
N LEU A 279 12.45 12.99 -18.58
CA LEU A 279 11.51 13.50 -19.59
C LEU A 279 11.55 12.70 -20.88
N LEU A 280 12.73 12.39 -21.39
CA LEU A 280 12.90 11.65 -22.64
C LEU A 280 12.33 10.24 -22.54
N LEU A 281 12.48 9.56 -21.40
CA LEU A 281 11.94 8.21 -21.18
C LEU A 281 10.40 8.18 -21.00
N LEU A 282 9.74 9.32 -20.81
CA LEU A 282 8.28 9.42 -20.85
C LEU A 282 7.73 9.40 -22.30
N LEU A 283 8.56 9.70 -23.29
CA LEU A 283 8.15 9.79 -24.69
C LEU A 283 8.09 8.40 -25.31
N GLU A 284 7.03 8.14 -26.07
CA GLU A 284 6.88 6.87 -26.80
C GLU A 284 8.05 6.64 -27.77
N LYS A 285 8.52 5.40 -27.84
CA LYS A 285 9.62 4.94 -28.69
C LYS A 285 11.00 5.52 -28.37
N ILE A 286 11.17 6.19 -27.24
CA ILE A 286 12.47 6.62 -26.75
C ILE A 286 12.90 5.69 -25.61
N GLY A 287 13.90 4.86 -25.86
CA GLY A 287 14.57 4.00 -24.89
C GLY A 287 15.84 4.66 -24.30
N PRO A 288 16.48 3.99 -23.32
CA PRO A 288 17.67 4.54 -22.64
C PRO A 288 18.80 4.97 -23.57
N LYS A 289 19.05 4.21 -24.66
CA LYS A 289 20.09 4.54 -25.66
C LYS A 289 19.72 5.80 -26.43
N SER A 290 18.49 5.90 -26.91
CA SER A 290 18.02 7.08 -27.64
C SER A 290 17.98 8.33 -26.74
N ALA A 291 17.60 8.16 -25.47
CA ALA A 291 17.63 9.25 -24.49
C ALA A 291 19.07 9.74 -24.25
N HIS A 292 20.03 8.82 -24.19
CA HIS A 292 21.45 9.17 -24.09
C HIS A 292 21.95 9.98 -25.30
N ASP A 293 21.71 9.45 -26.51
CA ASP A 293 22.13 10.11 -27.75
C ASP A 293 21.54 11.53 -27.89
N ILE A 294 20.26 11.70 -27.50
CA ILE A 294 19.61 13.02 -27.53
C ILE A 294 20.20 13.94 -26.47
N TYR A 295 20.44 13.46 -25.26
CA TYR A 295 21.07 14.28 -24.21
C TYR A 295 22.48 14.75 -24.59
N GLU A 296 23.33 13.85 -25.10
CA GLU A 296 24.68 14.21 -25.52
C GLU A 296 24.68 15.27 -26.64
N ALA A 297 23.78 15.15 -27.60
CA ALA A 297 23.64 16.13 -28.67
C ALA A 297 23.16 17.51 -28.14
N VAL A 298 22.18 17.56 -27.24
CA VAL A 298 21.72 18.81 -26.61
C VAL A 298 22.83 19.45 -25.79
N SER A 299 23.63 18.63 -25.08
CA SER A 299 24.73 19.11 -24.24
C SER A 299 25.92 19.61 -25.03
N ALA A 300 26.25 18.99 -26.18
CA ALA A 300 27.43 19.33 -27.01
C ALA A 300 27.27 20.66 -27.77
N GLU A 301 26.06 20.97 -28.22
CA GLU A 301 25.82 22.15 -29.08
C GLU A 301 25.60 23.45 -28.30
N HIS A 302 25.60 23.44 -26.99
CA HIS A 302 25.25 24.58 -26.12
C HIS A 302 23.93 25.27 -26.50
N ALA A 303 23.11 24.56 -27.29
CA ALA A 303 21.90 25.08 -27.89
C ALA A 303 20.70 25.10 -26.89
N GLY A 304 20.93 24.69 -25.66
CA GLY A 304 19.87 24.62 -24.63
C GLY A 304 18.67 23.77 -25.05
N THR A 305 17.52 24.17 -24.64
CA THR A 305 16.24 23.51 -24.97
C THR A 305 15.91 23.59 -26.46
N ALA A 306 16.35 24.62 -27.17
CA ALA A 306 16.18 24.79 -28.63
C ALA A 306 16.99 23.77 -29.46
N GLY A 307 18.07 23.20 -28.91
CA GLY A 307 18.91 22.21 -29.58
C GLY A 307 18.28 20.82 -29.75
N ILE A 308 17.12 20.56 -29.11
CA ILE A 308 16.43 19.24 -29.18
C ILE A 308 16.12 18.86 -30.63
N LEU A 309 15.68 19.82 -31.45
CA LEU A 309 15.32 19.55 -32.87
C LEU A 309 16.54 19.30 -33.75
N THR A 310 17.64 20.00 -33.47
CA THR A 310 18.91 19.78 -34.20
C THR A 310 19.58 18.48 -33.84
N ALA A 311 19.48 18.07 -32.59
CA ALA A 311 20.00 16.81 -32.07
C ALA A 311 19.45 15.56 -32.75
N VAL A 312 18.30 15.65 -33.42
CA VAL A 312 17.60 14.52 -34.06
C VAL A 312 17.55 14.66 -35.59
N SER A 313 18.32 15.58 -36.16
CA SER A 313 18.39 15.73 -37.60
C SER A 313 18.98 14.47 -38.29
N GLY A 314 18.17 13.81 -39.11
CA GLY A 314 18.55 12.60 -39.87
C GLY A 314 17.88 11.29 -39.44
N ARG A 315 17.08 11.24 -38.39
CA ARG A 315 16.31 10.06 -37.97
C ARG A 315 14.82 10.36 -38.01
N LYS A 316 13.99 9.29 -38.15
CA LYS A 316 12.52 9.43 -38.06
C LYS A 316 12.17 9.99 -36.66
N ARG A 317 11.69 11.21 -36.61
CA ARG A 317 11.45 11.94 -35.35
C ARG A 317 10.24 11.33 -34.61
N PRO A 318 10.35 10.96 -33.33
CA PRO A 318 9.19 10.63 -32.52
C PRO A 318 8.31 11.88 -32.34
N VAL A 319 7.00 11.75 -32.55
CA VAL A 319 6.02 12.87 -32.44
C VAL A 319 6.09 13.57 -31.07
N GLY A 320 6.39 12.83 -30.01
CA GLY A 320 6.54 13.39 -28.67
C GLY A 320 7.73 14.34 -28.53
N LEU A 321 8.81 14.12 -29.29
CA LEU A 321 10.01 14.97 -29.26
C LEU A 321 9.78 16.31 -29.96
N GLU A 322 9.01 16.32 -31.05
CA GLU A 322 8.62 17.57 -31.71
C GLU A 322 7.76 18.45 -30.81
N ARG A 323 6.75 17.86 -30.14
CA ARG A 323 5.93 18.59 -29.17
C ARG A 323 6.72 19.14 -27.98
N LEU A 324 7.72 18.39 -27.51
CA LEU A 324 8.60 18.83 -26.44
C LEU A 324 9.44 20.04 -26.88
N ALA A 325 9.96 20.02 -28.09
CA ALA A 325 10.74 21.13 -28.66
C ALA A 325 9.88 22.38 -28.87
N GLU A 326 8.65 22.24 -29.39
CA GLU A 326 7.67 23.32 -29.51
C GLU A 326 7.34 23.95 -28.17
N LEU A 327 7.12 23.12 -27.12
CA LEU A 327 6.86 23.57 -25.78
C LEU A 327 8.01 24.45 -25.25
N TYR A 328 9.26 24.01 -25.41
CA TYR A 328 10.40 24.76 -24.91
C TYR A 328 10.69 26.02 -25.73
N ALA A 329 10.48 25.98 -27.03
CA ALA A 329 10.57 27.18 -27.86
C ALA A 329 9.53 28.25 -27.48
N ALA A 330 8.36 27.84 -27.04
CA ALA A 330 7.32 28.75 -26.54
C ALA A 330 7.61 29.32 -25.14
N ILE A 331 8.46 28.64 -24.34
CA ILE A 331 8.86 29.10 -23.01
C ILE A 331 10.04 30.08 -23.11
N ASP A 332 10.92 29.87 -24.09
CA ASP A 332 12.12 30.71 -24.33
C ASP A 332 11.76 32.01 -25.11
N ALA A 333 10.55 32.13 -25.66
CA ALA A 333 10.05 33.30 -26.35
C ALA A 333 9.37 34.30 -25.40
#